data_4923be716672d6867cb59b7d8280e279
#
_entry.id   4923be716672d6867cb59b7d8280e279
#
_cell.length_a   1.000
_cell.length_b   1.000
_cell.length_c   1.000
_cell.angle_alpha   90.00
_cell.angle_beta   90.00
_cell.angle_gamma   90.00
#
_symmetry.space_group_name_H-M   'P 1'
#
loop_
_entity.id
_entity.type
_entity.pdbx_description
1 polymer ?
#
loop_
_entity_poly.entity_id
_entity_poly.type
_entity_poly.pdbx_seq_one_letter_code
_entity_poly.pdbx_strand_id
1 'polypeptide(L)'
;MRKRTYSNDPAQYHRTADRMSIPAHWLGYASGMTDVPGIEFPVATTIRDQLYDRIEMSTEELALLNTHPFQRLERIQQLGFASRVWPGARHTRFEHSLGVLFLARKALSHLRTRYGDAVVPLDSARTVAAAALLHDVGHYPFSHAIEELGDPVGPHEVVGRDLITSDPIACVLREQWGVDPNRVAAVIDHHGHELNPPDRMLRALLSGPLDVDKMDYLPRDARACGVPYGGVDTERLISSLEIHEVDGEPRVTVGEKGISPTHSLINARQEMFDNVYWHHTNRACMVMLLRAVQEGLIAGAIAADDLTGLDDAGLLALLSEPRMPEPTRRLCQALIERRIHKRAIEVSARADHLHRQLGALYADPARRRMVEERLDAAVATIVGVPVPRGAILIDIPKPEKWRTDVLVSFRRPPIGFEPVMAWREVAGLADADLKRYEEHRRMIRIVTTAELRAIVRELWESVLPAALAG
;
A
#
# COMPACT_ATOMS: atom_id res chain seq x y z
N MET A 1 -61.63 22.33 -12.40
CA MET A 1 -61.02 22.45 -11.05
C MET A 1 -61.79 21.60 -10.06
N ARG A 2 -61.28 20.43 -9.72
CA ARG A 2 -61.78 19.58 -8.60
C ARG A 2 -60.59 19.26 -7.72
N LYS A 3 -60.58 19.82 -6.50
CA LYS A 3 -59.61 19.50 -5.42
C LYS A 3 -59.90 18.08 -4.91
N ARG A 4 -58.90 17.21 -4.95
CA ARG A 4 -58.91 15.93 -4.21
C ARG A 4 -58.26 16.19 -2.84
N THR A 5 -59.07 16.04 -1.79
CA THR A 5 -58.65 16.01 -0.43
C THR A 5 -58.14 14.59 -0.11
N TYR A 6 -56.92 14.48 0.40
CA TYR A 6 -56.38 13.23 0.94
C TYR A 6 -56.74 13.16 2.43
N SER A 7 -57.46 12.11 2.81
CA SER A 7 -57.73 11.75 4.22
C SER A 7 -56.58 10.94 4.75
N ASN A 8 -55.95 11.43 5.84
CA ASN A 8 -54.99 10.67 6.66
C ASN A 8 -55.77 9.82 7.67
N ASP A 9 -55.98 8.53 7.39
CA ASP A 9 -56.46 7.56 8.35
C ASP A 9 -55.35 6.52 8.59
N PRO A 10 -54.77 6.42 9.81
CA PRO A 10 -53.71 5.46 10.16
C PRO A 10 -54.15 3.99 10.23
N ALA A 11 -55.47 3.72 10.11
CA ALA A 11 -56.02 2.35 10.36
C ALA A 11 -56.06 1.46 9.12
N GLN A 12 -55.61 1.87 7.92
CA GLN A 12 -55.65 1.07 6.70
C GLN A 12 -54.38 0.34 6.32
N TYR A 13 -53.32 0.39 7.14
CA TYR A 13 -52.03 -0.28 6.84
C TYR A 13 -51.82 -1.64 7.53
N HIS A 14 -52.85 -2.20 8.14
CA HIS A 14 -52.76 -3.51 8.79
C HIS A 14 -53.69 -4.56 8.16
N ARG A 15 -53.44 -4.91 6.90
CA ARG A 15 -53.90 -6.22 6.30
C ARG A 15 -53.30 -6.33 4.88
N THR A 16 -52.21 -7.06 4.78
CA THR A 16 -51.74 -7.98 3.74
C THR A 16 -50.21 -8.08 3.83
N ALA A 17 -49.69 -8.51 4.99
CA ALA A 17 -48.39 -9.15 5.03
C ALA A 17 -48.60 -10.66 4.84
N ASP A 18 -48.84 -11.10 3.62
CA ASP A 18 -48.61 -12.49 3.26
C ASP A 18 -47.12 -12.76 3.49
N ARG A 19 -46.86 -13.60 4.49
CA ARG A 19 -45.55 -14.16 4.76
C ARG A 19 -45.08 -14.88 3.50
N MET A 20 -44.35 -14.21 2.64
CA MET A 20 -43.42 -14.87 1.72
C MET A 20 -42.42 -15.61 2.61
N SER A 21 -42.66 -16.90 2.83
CA SER A 21 -41.68 -17.79 3.43
C SER A 21 -40.47 -17.85 2.48
N ILE A 22 -39.38 -17.20 2.87
CA ILE A 22 -38.11 -17.36 2.20
C ILE A 22 -37.75 -18.84 2.31
N PRO A 23 -37.53 -19.54 1.20
CA PRO A 23 -37.19 -20.97 1.22
C PRO A 23 -35.98 -21.20 2.09
N ALA A 24 -36.04 -22.20 2.98
CA ALA A 24 -34.97 -22.50 3.97
C ALA A 24 -33.58 -22.71 3.35
N HIS A 25 -33.46 -23.01 2.07
CA HIS A 25 -32.19 -23.11 1.36
C HIS A 25 -31.52 -21.74 1.08
N TRP A 26 -32.22 -20.59 1.25
CA TRP A 26 -31.63 -19.24 1.20
C TRP A 26 -31.13 -18.79 2.57
N LEU A 27 -31.59 -19.41 3.66
CA LEU A 27 -31.16 -19.12 5.03
C LEU A 27 -29.86 -19.86 5.42
N GLY A 28 -29.45 -20.86 4.62
CA GLY A 28 -28.23 -21.65 4.84
C GLY A 28 -26.91 -20.94 4.55
N TYR A 29 -26.92 -19.71 3.99
CA TYR A 29 -25.70 -18.95 3.69
C TYR A 29 -25.27 -17.96 4.78
N ALA A 30 -26.07 -17.74 5.80
CA ALA A 30 -25.79 -16.76 6.85
C ALA A 30 -25.27 -17.35 8.19
N SER A 31 -25.25 -18.69 8.34
CA SER A 31 -24.85 -19.33 9.61
C SER A 31 -23.55 -20.15 9.56
N GLY A 32 -22.79 -20.09 8.46
CA GLY A 32 -21.58 -20.89 8.26
C GLY A 32 -20.26 -20.09 8.17
N MET A 33 -20.26 -18.77 8.39
CA MET A 33 -19.07 -17.93 8.21
C MET A 33 -18.56 -17.25 9.50
N THR A 34 -18.93 -17.75 10.67
CA THR A 34 -18.46 -17.18 11.95
C THR A 34 -17.24 -17.88 12.53
N ASP A 35 -16.82 -19.01 11.98
CA ASP A 35 -15.62 -19.70 12.41
C ASP A 35 -14.55 -19.59 11.31
N VAL A 36 -13.73 -18.53 11.37
CA VAL A 36 -12.35 -18.58 10.87
C VAL A 36 -11.47 -18.88 12.08
N PRO A 37 -11.27 -20.16 12.43
CA PRO A 37 -10.33 -20.50 13.49
C PRO A 37 -9.00 -19.90 13.09
N GLY A 38 -8.37 -19.15 13.99
CA GLY A 38 -7.01 -18.66 13.77
C GLY A 38 -6.12 -19.87 13.54
N ILE A 39 -5.82 -20.19 12.30
CA ILE A 39 -5.05 -21.34 11.83
C ILE A 39 -4.79 -22.40 12.93
N GLU A 40 -5.90 -22.94 13.45
CA GLU A 40 -5.98 -23.91 14.56
C GLU A 40 -5.43 -23.45 15.93
N PHE A 41 -5.32 -22.13 16.15
CA PHE A 41 -5.13 -21.60 17.50
C PHE A 41 -6.48 -21.21 18.11
N PRO A 42 -6.69 -21.48 19.43
CA PRO A 42 -7.94 -21.10 20.09
C PRO A 42 -8.07 -19.57 20.20
N VAL A 43 -9.28 -19.07 20.00
CA VAL A 43 -9.58 -17.65 20.16
C VAL A 43 -9.46 -17.25 21.64
N ALA A 44 -8.65 -16.23 21.93
CA ALA A 44 -8.45 -15.67 23.26
C ALA A 44 -9.26 -14.39 23.48
N THR A 45 -9.35 -13.54 22.44
CA THR A 45 -10.07 -12.25 22.51
C THR A 45 -10.47 -11.78 21.11
N THR A 46 -11.13 -10.59 21.06
CA THR A 46 -11.49 -9.93 19.80
C THR A 46 -11.04 -8.48 19.81
N ILE A 47 -10.56 -7.99 18.67
CA ILE A 47 -10.22 -6.60 18.43
C ILE A 47 -11.27 -6.00 17.48
N ARG A 48 -11.75 -4.79 17.79
CA ARG A 48 -12.64 -4.06 16.88
C ARG A 48 -11.87 -3.46 15.72
N ASP A 49 -12.38 -3.67 14.53
CA ASP A 49 -11.82 -3.12 13.29
C ASP A 49 -12.87 -2.36 12.48
N GLN A 50 -12.45 -1.34 11.73
CA GLN A 50 -13.37 -0.51 10.97
C GLN A 50 -13.97 -1.21 9.75
N LEU A 51 -13.26 -2.18 9.16
CA LEU A 51 -13.73 -2.92 7.97
C LEU A 51 -14.40 -4.24 8.33
N TYR A 52 -13.81 -4.97 9.29
CA TYR A 52 -14.18 -6.36 9.58
C TYR A 52 -15.04 -6.50 10.84
N ASP A 53 -15.44 -5.39 11.46
CA ASP A 53 -16.16 -5.30 12.73
C ASP A 53 -15.38 -5.93 13.89
N ARG A 54 -15.06 -7.22 13.82
CA ARG A 54 -14.32 -7.96 14.84
C ARG A 54 -13.28 -8.87 14.20
N ILE A 55 -12.07 -8.76 14.69
CA ILE A 55 -10.96 -9.69 14.38
C ILE A 55 -10.71 -10.53 15.62
N GLU A 56 -10.95 -11.81 15.54
CA GLU A 56 -10.62 -12.78 16.59
C GLU A 56 -9.12 -12.97 16.64
N MET A 57 -8.58 -12.99 17.85
CA MET A 57 -7.14 -13.12 18.11
C MET A 57 -6.87 -14.26 19.07
N SER A 58 -5.85 -15.04 18.77
CA SER A 58 -5.33 -16.07 19.67
C SER A 58 -4.29 -15.51 20.64
N THR A 59 -3.88 -16.29 21.62
CA THR A 59 -2.79 -15.93 22.56
C THR A 59 -1.47 -15.76 21.82
N GLU A 60 -1.20 -16.63 20.85
CA GLU A 60 0.01 -16.64 20.03
C GLU A 60 0.11 -15.38 19.15
N GLU A 61 -1.01 -14.98 18.55
CA GLU A 61 -1.10 -13.75 17.77
C GLU A 61 -0.90 -12.51 18.66
N LEU A 62 -1.55 -12.47 19.82
CA LEU A 62 -1.37 -11.37 20.78
C LEU A 62 0.09 -11.26 21.27
N ALA A 63 0.80 -12.37 21.39
CA ALA A 63 2.20 -12.34 21.78
C ALA A 63 3.08 -11.62 20.75
N LEU A 64 2.82 -11.80 19.45
CA LEU A 64 3.50 -11.02 18.40
C LEU A 64 3.10 -9.54 18.43
N LEU A 65 1.81 -9.25 18.59
CA LEU A 65 1.32 -7.88 18.70
C LEU A 65 1.98 -7.11 19.85
N ASN A 66 2.24 -7.77 20.97
CA ASN A 66 2.83 -7.17 22.16
C ASN A 66 4.36 -6.99 22.08
N THR A 67 5.00 -7.40 20.99
CA THR A 67 6.43 -7.14 20.79
C THR A 67 6.67 -5.66 20.48
N HIS A 68 7.74 -5.08 21.02
CA HIS A 68 8.05 -3.66 20.79
C HIS A 68 8.17 -3.28 19.30
N PRO A 69 8.81 -4.09 18.42
CA PRO A 69 8.86 -3.78 16.99
C PRO A 69 7.46 -3.70 16.35
N PHE A 70 6.52 -4.57 16.73
CA PHE A 70 5.17 -4.55 16.21
C PHE A 70 4.36 -3.37 16.77
N GLN A 71 4.46 -3.08 18.07
CA GLN A 71 3.80 -1.95 18.71
C GLN A 71 4.20 -0.59 18.12
N ARG A 72 5.40 -0.49 17.53
CA ARG A 72 5.83 0.71 16.81
C ARG A 72 4.90 1.07 15.65
N LEU A 73 4.27 0.06 15.00
CA LEU A 73 3.34 0.26 13.87
C LEU A 73 2.10 1.08 14.23
N GLU A 74 1.69 1.14 15.52
CA GLU A 74 0.61 2.02 15.99
C GLU A 74 0.90 3.51 15.78
N ARG A 75 2.17 3.88 15.64
CA ARG A 75 2.64 5.26 15.51
C ARG A 75 3.18 5.59 14.11
N ILE A 76 3.03 4.67 13.15
CA ILE A 76 3.36 4.89 11.74
C ILE A 76 2.05 4.94 10.94
N GLN A 77 1.74 6.11 10.38
CA GLN A 77 0.55 6.27 9.55
C GLN A 77 0.69 5.50 8.23
N GLN A 78 -0.36 4.76 7.84
CA GLN A 78 -0.40 3.99 6.60
C GLN A 78 -0.13 4.87 5.36
N LEU A 79 -0.74 6.05 5.32
CA LEU A 79 -0.70 6.96 4.18
C LEU A 79 0.19 8.19 4.40
N GLY A 80 1.08 8.16 5.37
CA GLY A 80 2.02 9.25 5.64
C GLY A 80 1.33 10.62 5.77
N PHE A 81 1.56 11.52 4.80
CA PHE A 81 1.00 12.87 4.83
C PHE A 81 -0.41 13.01 4.25
N ALA A 82 -1.09 11.93 3.85
CA ALA A 82 -2.43 12.01 3.26
C ALA A 82 -3.45 12.71 4.19
N SER A 83 -3.26 12.62 5.51
CA SER A 83 -4.08 13.35 6.50
C SER A 83 -4.02 14.89 6.36
N ARG A 84 -3.03 15.42 5.62
CA ARG A 84 -2.97 16.84 5.26
C ARG A 84 -4.02 17.24 4.22
N VAL A 85 -4.57 16.28 3.49
CA VAL A 85 -5.63 16.47 2.49
C VAL A 85 -6.94 15.88 3.00
N TRP A 86 -6.90 14.65 3.51
CA TRP A 86 -8.05 13.92 4.08
C TRP A 86 -7.86 13.77 5.59
N PRO A 87 -8.46 14.62 6.42
CA PRO A 87 -8.22 14.61 7.87
C PRO A 87 -8.48 13.29 8.57
N GLY A 88 -9.37 12.44 8.00
CA GLY A 88 -9.68 11.09 8.49
C GLY A 88 -8.61 10.04 8.17
N ALA A 89 -7.70 10.29 7.23
CA ALA A 89 -6.64 9.35 6.82
C ALA A 89 -5.51 9.30 7.87
N ARG A 90 -5.81 8.74 9.04
CA ARG A 90 -4.91 8.63 10.20
C ARG A 90 -4.74 7.21 10.71
N HIS A 91 -5.32 6.23 10.02
CA HIS A 91 -5.13 4.82 10.34
C HIS A 91 -3.65 4.43 10.19
N THR A 92 -3.27 3.43 10.94
CA THR A 92 -1.87 3.06 11.15
C THR A 92 -1.56 1.74 10.47
N ARG A 93 -0.28 1.43 10.34
CA ARG A 93 0.17 0.13 9.86
C ARG A 93 -0.20 -1.01 10.79
N PHE A 94 -0.40 -0.73 12.07
CA PHE A 94 -0.91 -1.70 13.02
C PHE A 94 -2.32 -2.21 12.63
N GLU A 95 -3.26 -1.30 12.37
CA GLU A 95 -4.62 -1.66 11.96
C GLU A 95 -4.62 -2.42 10.62
N HIS A 96 -3.80 -1.99 9.69
CA HIS A 96 -3.61 -2.64 8.40
C HIS A 96 -3.06 -4.07 8.57
N SER A 97 -2.01 -4.27 9.34
CA SER A 97 -1.42 -5.59 9.59
C SER A 97 -2.41 -6.58 10.22
N LEU A 98 -3.31 -6.11 11.10
CA LEU A 98 -4.40 -6.93 11.64
C LEU A 98 -5.38 -7.35 10.54
N GLY A 99 -5.74 -6.42 9.65
CA GLY A 99 -6.64 -6.71 8.51
C GLY A 99 -6.01 -7.70 7.53
N VAL A 100 -4.72 -7.56 7.24
CA VAL A 100 -3.98 -8.49 6.37
C VAL A 100 -3.93 -9.89 6.97
N LEU A 101 -3.65 -10.02 8.27
CA LEU A 101 -3.74 -11.30 8.99
C LEU A 101 -5.15 -11.91 8.86
N PHE A 102 -6.19 -11.12 9.11
CA PHE A 102 -7.58 -11.59 9.04
C PHE A 102 -7.92 -12.17 7.66
N LEU A 103 -7.58 -11.46 6.59
CA LEU A 103 -7.81 -11.93 5.22
C LEU A 103 -6.93 -13.12 4.85
N ALA A 104 -5.66 -13.14 5.31
CA ALA A 104 -4.76 -14.27 5.09
C ALA A 104 -5.32 -15.55 5.73
N ARG A 105 -5.80 -15.49 6.96
CA ARG A 105 -6.44 -16.63 7.65
C ARG A 105 -7.66 -17.14 6.87
N LYS A 106 -8.51 -16.24 6.38
CA LYS A 106 -9.66 -16.62 5.54
C LYS A 106 -9.24 -17.33 4.26
N ALA A 107 -8.26 -16.79 3.54
CA ALA A 107 -7.76 -17.37 2.31
C ALA A 107 -7.12 -18.74 2.54
N LEU A 108 -6.27 -18.85 3.56
CA LEU A 108 -5.61 -20.10 3.95
C LEU A 108 -6.62 -21.16 4.41
N SER A 109 -7.60 -20.79 5.24
CA SER A 109 -8.67 -21.69 5.67
C SER A 109 -9.50 -22.19 4.48
N HIS A 110 -9.87 -21.29 3.54
CA HIS A 110 -10.56 -21.66 2.32
C HIS A 110 -9.78 -22.69 1.49
N LEU A 111 -8.48 -22.44 1.26
CA LEU A 111 -7.64 -23.34 0.48
C LEU A 111 -7.39 -24.67 1.20
N ARG A 112 -7.15 -24.67 2.52
CA ARG A 112 -6.98 -25.89 3.30
C ARG A 112 -8.24 -26.76 3.31
N THR A 113 -9.40 -26.15 3.53
CA THR A 113 -10.70 -26.86 3.47
C THR A 113 -10.93 -27.53 2.13
N ARG A 114 -10.49 -26.88 1.03
CA ARG A 114 -10.73 -27.36 -0.33
C ARG A 114 -9.71 -28.40 -0.80
N TYR A 115 -8.44 -28.24 -0.46
CA TYR A 115 -7.34 -29.05 -1.01
C TYR A 115 -6.67 -29.95 0.02
N GLY A 116 -6.96 -29.77 1.30
CA GLY A 116 -6.43 -30.58 2.40
C GLY A 116 -4.97 -30.28 2.75
N ASP A 117 -4.51 -30.94 3.80
CA ASP A 117 -3.17 -30.74 4.39
C ASP A 117 -2.03 -31.18 3.47
N ALA A 118 -2.27 -32.11 2.56
CA ALA A 118 -1.27 -32.57 1.60
C ALA A 118 -0.85 -31.46 0.61
N VAL A 119 -1.75 -30.53 0.27
CA VAL A 119 -1.50 -29.42 -0.66
C VAL A 119 -1.19 -28.14 0.07
N VAL A 120 -1.90 -27.88 1.18
CA VAL A 120 -1.73 -26.70 2.04
C VAL A 120 -1.43 -27.15 3.46
N PRO A 121 -0.18 -27.51 3.77
CA PRO A 121 0.24 -27.97 5.09
C PRO A 121 -0.03 -26.91 6.16
N LEU A 122 -0.43 -27.35 7.37
CA LEU A 122 -0.70 -26.45 8.50
C LEU A 122 0.51 -25.59 8.85
N ASP A 123 1.70 -26.18 8.84
CA ASP A 123 2.96 -25.49 9.12
C ASP A 123 3.23 -24.35 8.11
N SER A 124 3.02 -24.60 6.81
CA SER A 124 3.10 -23.55 5.76
C SER A 124 2.02 -22.49 5.92
N ALA A 125 0.79 -22.88 6.26
CA ALA A 125 -0.29 -21.93 6.52
C ALA A 125 0.02 -21.01 7.72
N ARG A 126 0.57 -21.55 8.82
CA ARG A 126 1.04 -20.77 9.98
C ARG A 126 2.18 -19.84 9.61
N THR A 127 3.15 -20.31 8.83
CA THR A 127 4.29 -19.51 8.35
C THR A 127 3.78 -18.30 7.53
N VAL A 128 2.86 -18.51 6.59
CA VAL A 128 2.32 -17.43 5.75
C VAL A 128 1.40 -16.49 6.54
N ALA A 129 0.65 -16.97 7.53
CA ALA A 129 -0.14 -16.11 8.40
C ALA A 129 0.74 -15.23 9.30
N ALA A 130 1.81 -15.79 9.86
CA ALA A 130 2.80 -15.01 10.61
C ALA A 130 3.48 -13.96 9.71
N ALA A 131 3.83 -14.34 8.47
CA ALA A 131 4.35 -13.39 7.48
C ALA A 131 3.33 -12.28 7.14
N ALA A 132 2.05 -12.62 7.01
CA ALA A 132 0.98 -11.65 6.76
C ALA A 132 0.83 -10.63 7.92
N LEU A 133 0.95 -11.08 9.17
CA LEU A 133 0.93 -10.18 10.33
C LEU A 133 2.17 -9.29 10.37
N LEU A 134 3.35 -9.81 10.03
CA LEU A 134 4.65 -9.16 10.22
C LEU A 134 5.18 -8.44 8.97
N HIS A 135 4.47 -8.47 7.83
CA HIS A 135 5.00 -7.99 6.55
C HIS A 135 5.46 -6.53 6.59
N ASP A 136 4.80 -5.70 7.40
CA ASP A 136 5.06 -4.27 7.53
C ASP A 136 5.98 -3.89 8.71
N VAL A 137 6.46 -4.87 9.52
CA VAL A 137 7.20 -4.57 10.75
C VAL A 137 8.48 -3.77 10.53
N GLY A 138 9.08 -3.88 9.33
CA GLY A 138 10.30 -3.16 8.94
C GLY A 138 10.08 -1.77 8.38
N HIS A 139 8.84 -1.30 8.24
CA HIS A 139 8.58 0.00 7.62
C HIS A 139 9.22 1.18 8.35
N TYR A 140 9.73 2.12 7.55
CA TYR A 140 10.22 3.41 8.01
C TYR A 140 9.07 4.35 8.40
N PRO A 141 9.35 5.42 9.19
CA PRO A 141 8.42 6.52 9.37
C PRO A 141 7.94 7.09 8.04
N PHE A 142 6.68 7.50 7.96
CA PHE A 142 6.04 7.98 6.73
C PHE A 142 6.07 6.96 5.58
N SER A 143 6.17 5.67 5.92
CA SER A 143 6.02 4.56 4.98
C SER A 143 7.05 4.58 3.84
N HIS A 144 6.64 4.28 2.62
CA HIS A 144 7.52 4.18 1.45
C HIS A 144 8.24 5.48 1.05
N ALA A 145 7.94 6.63 1.70
CA ALA A 145 8.60 7.88 1.35
C ALA A 145 10.13 7.79 1.51
N ILE A 146 10.59 7.23 2.63
CA ILE A 146 12.03 7.17 2.96
C ILE A 146 12.78 6.22 2.00
N GLU A 147 12.16 5.14 1.56
CA GLU A 147 12.76 4.18 0.62
C GLU A 147 13.06 4.78 -0.77
N GLU A 148 12.34 5.85 -1.17
CA GLU A 148 12.63 6.54 -2.44
C GLU A 148 14.02 7.21 -2.46
N LEU A 149 14.73 7.26 -1.33
CA LEU A 149 16.12 7.76 -1.26
C LEU A 149 17.12 6.77 -1.88
N GLY A 150 16.82 5.46 -1.83
CA GLY A 150 17.78 4.43 -2.22
C GLY A 150 18.99 4.38 -1.28
N ASP A 151 20.09 3.81 -1.75
CA ASP A 151 21.32 3.65 -0.94
C ASP A 151 21.71 4.96 -0.22
N PRO A 152 22.01 4.93 1.10
CA PRO A 152 22.17 3.77 1.98
C PRO A 152 20.87 3.24 2.64
N VAL A 153 19.71 3.77 2.30
CA VAL A 153 18.40 3.32 2.83
C VAL A 153 17.93 2.10 2.06
N GLY A 154 17.88 0.95 2.73
CA GLY A 154 17.43 -0.32 2.15
C GLY A 154 15.91 -0.44 2.08
N PRO A 155 15.40 -1.48 1.38
CA PRO A 155 13.97 -1.81 1.40
C PRO A 155 13.50 -2.21 2.80
N HIS A 156 12.26 -1.88 3.15
CA HIS A 156 11.68 -2.24 4.46
C HIS A 156 11.58 -3.76 4.67
N GLU A 157 11.48 -4.54 3.61
CA GLU A 157 11.47 -6.00 3.69
C GLU A 157 12.79 -6.55 4.27
N VAL A 158 13.92 -5.91 3.95
CA VAL A 158 15.25 -6.27 4.52
C VAL A 158 15.30 -5.93 6.00
N VAL A 159 14.84 -4.74 6.39
CA VAL A 159 14.73 -4.34 7.81
C VAL A 159 13.76 -5.27 8.55
N GLY A 160 12.63 -5.62 7.92
CA GLY A 160 11.65 -6.56 8.45
C GLY A 160 12.25 -7.94 8.69
N ARG A 161 13.05 -8.46 7.76
CA ARG A 161 13.76 -9.73 7.93
C ARG A 161 14.63 -9.73 9.18
N ASP A 162 15.43 -8.67 9.37
CA ASP A 162 16.34 -8.59 10.50
C ASP A 162 15.58 -8.52 11.85
N LEU A 163 14.44 -7.82 11.89
CA LEU A 163 13.55 -7.78 13.07
C LEU A 163 12.85 -9.11 13.31
N ILE A 164 12.39 -9.82 12.29
CA ILE A 164 11.68 -11.10 12.40
C ILE A 164 12.62 -12.20 12.86
N THR A 165 13.87 -12.20 12.41
CA THR A 165 14.87 -13.20 12.78
C THR A 165 15.59 -12.91 14.10
N SER A 166 15.31 -11.75 14.72
CA SER A 166 15.84 -11.33 16.01
C SER A 166 14.78 -11.39 17.11
N ASP A 167 15.21 -11.53 18.37
CA ASP A 167 14.32 -11.45 19.52
C ASP A 167 13.82 -9.99 19.73
N PRO A 168 12.59 -9.79 20.15
CA PRO A 168 11.65 -10.77 20.72
C PRO A 168 10.79 -11.54 19.71
N ILE A 169 10.68 -11.11 18.45
CA ILE A 169 9.79 -11.72 17.44
C ILE A 169 10.19 -13.17 17.19
N ALA A 170 11.48 -13.44 16.97
CA ALA A 170 11.98 -14.77 16.69
C ALA A 170 11.68 -15.77 17.82
N CYS A 171 11.77 -15.34 19.09
CA CYS A 171 11.41 -16.14 20.24
C CYS A 171 9.93 -16.55 20.23
N VAL A 172 9.01 -15.57 20.00
CA VAL A 172 7.57 -15.85 19.94
C VAL A 172 7.22 -16.78 18.78
N LEU A 173 7.83 -16.60 17.60
CA LEU A 173 7.61 -17.47 16.45
C LEU A 173 8.00 -18.91 16.72
N ARG A 174 9.19 -19.13 17.34
CA ARG A 174 9.66 -20.48 17.67
C ARG A 174 8.85 -21.14 18.78
N GLU A 175 8.63 -20.41 19.89
CA GLU A 175 8.12 -21.01 21.12
C GLU A 175 6.60 -21.11 21.16
N GLN A 176 5.89 -20.17 20.54
CA GLN A 176 4.43 -20.09 20.59
C GLN A 176 3.76 -20.47 19.26
N TRP A 177 4.27 -19.98 18.14
CA TRP A 177 3.72 -20.32 16.83
C TRP A 177 4.21 -21.66 16.28
N GLY A 178 5.36 -22.15 16.76
CA GLY A 178 5.99 -23.37 16.27
C GLY A 178 6.48 -23.27 14.83
N VAL A 179 6.88 -22.05 14.38
CA VAL A 179 7.39 -21.79 13.02
C VAL A 179 8.81 -21.24 13.05
N ASP A 180 9.58 -21.51 12.00
CA ASP A 180 10.92 -20.97 11.83
C ASP A 180 10.88 -19.50 11.42
N PRO A 181 11.48 -18.56 12.19
CA PRO A 181 11.56 -17.15 11.84
C PRO A 181 12.19 -16.90 10.46
N ASN A 182 13.17 -17.71 10.04
CA ASN A 182 13.80 -17.56 8.73
C ASN A 182 12.82 -17.87 7.59
N ARG A 183 11.93 -18.86 7.76
CA ARG A 183 10.89 -19.15 6.77
C ARG A 183 9.87 -18.01 6.68
N VAL A 184 9.47 -17.45 7.83
CA VAL A 184 8.56 -16.28 7.87
C VAL A 184 9.19 -15.09 7.15
N ALA A 185 10.44 -14.79 7.45
CA ALA A 185 11.19 -13.71 6.80
C ALA A 185 11.34 -13.94 5.29
N ALA A 186 11.63 -15.17 4.85
CA ALA A 186 11.78 -15.54 3.44
C ALA A 186 10.47 -15.41 2.63
N VAL A 187 9.31 -15.57 3.27
CA VAL A 187 7.99 -15.29 2.62
C VAL A 187 7.85 -13.81 2.31
N ILE A 188 8.37 -12.91 3.12
CA ILE A 188 8.31 -11.46 2.95
C ILE A 188 9.41 -10.99 1.99
N ASP A 189 10.67 -11.19 2.38
CA ASP A 189 11.86 -10.89 1.57
C ASP A 189 12.38 -12.15 0.89
N HIS A 190 12.04 -12.32 -0.38
CA HIS A 190 12.42 -13.50 -1.16
C HIS A 190 13.81 -13.42 -1.81
N HIS A 191 14.52 -12.31 -1.66
CA HIS A 191 15.83 -12.13 -2.29
C HIS A 191 16.87 -13.01 -1.60
N GLY A 192 17.36 -14.03 -2.33
CA GLY A 192 18.43 -14.91 -1.86
C GLY A 192 18.00 -16.06 -0.93
N HIS A 193 16.72 -16.31 -0.75
CA HIS A 193 16.19 -17.40 0.07
C HIS A 193 15.37 -18.39 -0.77
N GLU A 194 15.66 -19.68 -0.61
CA GLU A 194 14.82 -20.74 -1.17
C GLU A 194 13.63 -21.01 -0.26
N LEU A 195 12.43 -20.89 -0.84
CA LEU A 195 11.20 -21.33 -0.20
C LEU A 195 10.91 -22.78 -0.56
N ASN A 196 10.41 -23.57 0.40
CA ASN A 196 9.85 -24.88 0.09
C ASN A 196 8.63 -24.71 -0.86
N PRO A 197 8.22 -25.73 -1.63
CA PRO A 197 7.17 -25.59 -2.62
C PRO A 197 5.83 -25.08 -2.06
N PRO A 198 5.29 -25.54 -0.89
CA PRO A 198 4.08 -24.99 -0.31
C PRO A 198 4.20 -23.51 0.08
N ASP A 199 5.28 -23.09 0.73
CA ASP A 199 5.48 -21.70 1.13
C ASP A 199 5.60 -20.79 -0.12
N ARG A 200 6.28 -21.26 -1.16
CA ARG A 200 6.40 -20.53 -2.44
C ARG A 200 5.05 -20.33 -3.11
N MET A 201 4.21 -21.37 -3.14
CA MET A 201 2.84 -21.29 -3.67
C MET A 201 1.99 -20.31 -2.85
N LEU A 202 1.97 -20.47 -1.52
CA LEU A 202 1.11 -19.67 -0.62
C LEU A 202 1.58 -18.23 -0.47
N ARG A 203 2.87 -17.94 -0.70
CA ARG A 203 3.39 -16.57 -0.74
C ARG A 203 2.64 -15.68 -1.71
N ALA A 204 2.04 -16.23 -2.78
CA ALA A 204 1.21 -15.49 -3.70
C ALA A 204 0.02 -14.79 -3.03
N LEU A 205 -0.42 -15.26 -1.85
CA LEU A 205 -1.45 -14.62 -1.04
C LEU A 205 -0.97 -13.32 -0.40
N LEU A 206 0.35 -13.15 -0.20
CA LEU A 206 0.92 -11.96 0.45
C LEU A 206 1.65 -11.03 -0.54
N SER A 207 2.25 -11.56 -1.58
CA SER A 207 3.06 -10.80 -2.55
C SER A 207 2.73 -11.19 -3.99
N GLY A 208 1.46 -11.18 -4.33
CA GLY A 208 0.93 -11.50 -5.65
C GLY A 208 0.21 -10.34 -6.31
N PRO A 209 -0.33 -10.55 -7.50
CA PRO A 209 -1.20 -9.55 -8.13
C PRO A 209 -2.54 -9.38 -7.41
N LEU A 210 -3.02 -10.43 -6.72
CA LEU A 210 -4.24 -10.47 -5.89
C LEU A 210 -3.89 -10.87 -4.45
N ASP A 211 -3.03 -10.13 -3.80
CA ASP A 211 -2.65 -10.40 -2.42
C ASP A 211 -3.65 -9.81 -1.42
N VAL A 212 -3.64 -10.38 -0.23
CA VAL A 212 -4.49 -9.93 0.88
C VAL A 212 -4.09 -8.55 1.40
N ASP A 213 -2.85 -8.12 1.15
CA ASP A 213 -2.36 -6.77 1.41
C ASP A 213 -3.21 -5.74 0.65
N LYS A 214 -3.34 -5.89 -0.69
CA LYS A 214 -4.20 -5.04 -1.53
C LYS A 214 -5.67 -5.13 -1.17
N MET A 215 -6.12 -6.34 -0.82
CA MET A 215 -7.51 -6.57 -0.40
C MET A 215 -7.86 -5.85 0.90
N ASP A 216 -6.87 -5.57 1.78
CA ASP A 216 -7.08 -4.80 2.99
C ASP A 216 -6.88 -3.30 2.76
N TYR A 217 -5.69 -2.87 2.24
CA TYR A 217 -5.41 -1.44 2.24
C TYR A 217 -6.31 -0.63 1.31
N LEU A 218 -6.73 -1.16 0.14
CA LEU A 218 -7.56 -0.40 -0.80
C LEU A 218 -8.89 0.05 -0.18
N PRO A 219 -9.73 -0.82 0.39
CA PRO A 219 -10.95 -0.39 1.06
C PRO A 219 -10.70 0.37 2.37
N ARG A 220 -9.64 0.05 3.12
CA ARG A 220 -9.27 0.74 4.36
C ARG A 220 -8.87 2.19 4.09
N ASP A 221 -7.99 2.42 3.15
CA ASP A 221 -7.52 3.74 2.73
C ASP A 221 -8.68 4.58 2.17
N ALA A 222 -9.50 3.98 1.30
CA ALA A 222 -10.66 4.65 0.72
C ALA A 222 -11.64 5.10 1.80
N ARG A 223 -11.92 4.23 2.79
CA ARG A 223 -12.79 4.56 3.93
C ARG A 223 -12.20 5.67 4.78
N ALA A 224 -10.92 5.59 5.11
CA ALA A 224 -10.23 6.60 5.91
C ALA A 224 -10.12 7.95 5.21
N CYS A 225 -9.94 7.96 3.89
CA CYS A 225 -9.96 9.17 3.07
C CYS A 225 -11.37 9.70 2.78
N GLY A 226 -12.43 8.90 3.01
CA GLY A 226 -13.81 9.27 2.67
C GLY A 226 -14.04 9.42 1.16
N VAL A 227 -13.37 8.60 0.33
CA VAL A 227 -13.47 8.60 -1.12
C VAL A 227 -14.27 7.39 -1.63
N PRO A 228 -14.94 7.47 -2.80
CA PRO A 228 -15.78 6.38 -3.32
C PRO A 228 -15.00 5.27 -4.02
N TYR A 229 -13.68 5.37 -4.10
CA TYR A 229 -12.79 4.38 -4.71
C TYR A 229 -12.52 3.23 -3.73
N GLY A 230 -11.92 2.14 -4.18
CA GLY A 230 -11.52 1.04 -3.27
C GLY A 230 -12.63 0.03 -2.94
N GLY A 231 -13.79 0.10 -3.59
CA GLY A 231 -14.86 -0.89 -3.46
C GLY A 231 -14.45 -2.23 -4.09
N VAL A 232 -14.08 -3.21 -3.26
CA VAL A 232 -13.65 -4.56 -3.67
C VAL A 232 -14.48 -5.60 -2.93
N ASP A 233 -15.02 -6.57 -3.66
CA ASP A 233 -15.69 -7.75 -3.06
C ASP A 233 -14.62 -8.78 -2.66
N THR A 234 -13.97 -8.53 -1.52
CA THR A 234 -12.89 -9.37 -0.99
C THR A 234 -13.38 -10.77 -0.60
N GLU A 235 -14.61 -10.89 -0.10
CA GLU A 235 -15.20 -12.19 0.25
C GLU A 235 -15.35 -13.10 -0.99
N ARG A 236 -15.82 -12.52 -2.08
CA ARG A 236 -15.97 -13.26 -3.35
C ARG A 236 -14.62 -13.58 -3.97
N LEU A 237 -13.61 -12.70 -3.85
CA LEU A 237 -12.24 -13.00 -4.28
C LEU A 237 -11.69 -14.19 -3.52
N ILE A 238 -11.71 -14.16 -2.19
CA ILE A 238 -11.18 -15.24 -1.34
C ILE A 238 -11.92 -16.56 -1.62
N SER A 239 -13.25 -16.53 -1.69
CA SER A 239 -14.04 -17.75 -1.98
C SER A 239 -13.84 -18.30 -3.40
N SER A 240 -13.26 -17.52 -4.30
CA SER A 240 -12.93 -17.95 -5.66
C SER A 240 -11.47 -18.38 -5.85
N LEU A 241 -10.63 -18.32 -4.80
CA LEU A 241 -9.26 -18.81 -4.88
C LEU A 241 -9.23 -20.33 -5.14
N GLU A 242 -8.38 -20.73 -6.05
CA GLU A 242 -8.15 -22.12 -6.45
C GLU A 242 -6.65 -22.39 -6.54
N ILE A 243 -6.27 -23.69 -6.55
CA ILE A 243 -4.90 -24.12 -6.80
C ILE A 243 -4.93 -24.96 -8.07
N HIS A 244 -4.10 -24.61 -9.04
CA HIS A 244 -3.91 -25.32 -10.29
C HIS A 244 -2.43 -25.52 -10.59
N GLU A 245 -2.13 -26.62 -11.28
CA GLU A 245 -0.79 -26.84 -11.82
C GLU A 245 -0.62 -26.00 -13.07
N VAL A 246 0.43 -25.18 -13.09
CA VAL A 246 0.79 -24.32 -14.22
C VAL A 246 2.31 -24.46 -14.43
N ASP A 247 2.70 -24.89 -15.60
CA ASP A 247 4.12 -25.17 -15.94
C ASP A 247 4.78 -26.19 -15.00
N GLY A 248 4.04 -27.20 -14.52
CA GLY A 248 4.51 -28.23 -13.60
C GLY A 248 4.62 -27.80 -12.12
N GLU A 249 4.17 -26.58 -11.77
CA GLU A 249 4.22 -26.05 -10.42
C GLU A 249 2.80 -25.69 -9.91
N PRO A 250 2.45 -25.99 -8.65
CA PRO A 250 1.18 -25.58 -8.09
C PRO A 250 1.17 -24.05 -7.89
N ARG A 251 0.12 -23.41 -8.41
CA ARG A 251 -0.07 -21.94 -8.31
C ARG A 251 -1.47 -21.60 -7.81
N VAL A 252 -1.55 -20.52 -7.02
CA VAL A 252 -2.82 -19.92 -6.65
C VAL A 252 -3.40 -19.21 -7.87
N THR A 253 -4.64 -19.53 -8.20
CA THR A 253 -5.42 -18.96 -9.30
C THR A 253 -6.75 -18.43 -8.79
N VAL A 254 -7.50 -17.77 -9.65
CA VAL A 254 -8.87 -17.31 -9.37
C VAL A 254 -9.84 -18.03 -10.30
N GLY A 255 -10.84 -18.68 -9.75
CA GLY A 255 -11.90 -19.29 -10.55
C GLY A 255 -12.79 -18.25 -11.23
N GLU A 256 -13.60 -18.69 -12.19
CA GLU A 256 -14.48 -17.84 -13.03
C GLU A 256 -15.30 -16.81 -12.25
N LYS A 257 -15.76 -17.16 -11.03
CA LYS A 257 -16.56 -16.26 -10.17
C LYS A 257 -15.75 -15.07 -9.63
N GLY A 258 -14.43 -15.16 -9.63
CA GLY A 258 -13.52 -14.13 -9.18
C GLY A 258 -13.10 -13.14 -10.27
N ILE A 259 -13.49 -13.33 -11.54
CA ILE A 259 -13.08 -12.44 -12.65
C ILE A 259 -13.53 -11.00 -12.40
N SER A 260 -14.80 -10.79 -12.08
CA SER A 260 -15.34 -9.44 -11.83
C SER A 260 -14.77 -8.76 -10.57
N PRO A 261 -14.67 -9.44 -9.40
CA PRO A 261 -13.97 -8.88 -8.25
C PRO A 261 -12.48 -8.57 -8.50
N THR A 262 -11.78 -9.39 -9.30
CA THR A 262 -10.41 -9.10 -9.75
C THR A 262 -10.34 -7.79 -10.52
N HIS A 263 -11.26 -7.58 -11.46
CA HIS A 263 -11.36 -6.33 -12.21
C HIS A 263 -11.57 -5.14 -11.27
N SER A 264 -12.48 -5.27 -10.30
CA SER A 264 -12.75 -4.23 -9.31
C SER A 264 -11.53 -3.90 -8.47
N LEU A 265 -10.76 -4.89 -8.00
CA LEU A 265 -9.53 -4.67 -7.22
C LEU A 265 -8.46 -3.94 -8.03
N ILE A 266 -8.25 -4.33 -9.29
CA ILE A 266 -7.28 -3.70 -10.18
C ILE A 266 -7.67 -2.24 -10.45
N ASN A 267 -8.95 -1.96 -10.71
CA ASN A 267 -9.46 -0.60 -10.93
C ASN A 267 -9.40 0.24 -9.65
N ALA A 268 -9.81 -0.31 -8.51
CA ALA A 268 -9.75 0.36 -7.21
C ALA A 268 -8.31 0.81 -6.90
N ARG A 269 -7.32 -0.06 -7.12
CA ARG A 269 -5.91 0.29 -6.96
C ARG A 269 -5.52 1.47 -7.83
N GLN A 270 -5.89 1.45 -9.10
CA GLN A 270 -5.56 2.52 -10.03
C GLN A 270 -6.20 3.85 -9.63
N GLU A 271 -7.48 3.84 -9.26
CA GLU A 271 -8.19 5.04 -8.83
C GLU A 271 -7.60 5.63 -7.53
N MET A 272 -7.17 4.78 -6.59
CA MET A 272 -6.50 5.21 -5.38
C MET A 272 -5.13 5.84 -5.66
N PHE A 273 -4.34 5.28 -6.61
CA PHE A 273 -3.08 5.92 -7.04
C PHE A 273 -3.31 7.30 -7.62
N ASP A 274 -4.25 7.45 -8.54
CA ASP A 274 -4.50 8.71 -9.24
C ASP A 274 -5.01 9.81 -8.31
N ASN A 275 -5.91 9.46 -7.42
CA ASN A 275 -6.66 10.44 -6.65
C ASN A 275 -6.13 10.64 -5.23
N VAL A 276 -5.52 9.61 -4.62
CA VAL A 276 -5.09 9.64 -3.22
C VAL A 276 -3.56 9.61 -3.11
N TYR A 277 -2.91 8.54 -3.55
CA TYR A 277 -1.48 8.37 -3.29
C TYR A 277 -0.62 9.38 -4.05
N TRP A 278 -0.97 9.70 -5.30
CA TRP A 278 -0.29 10.72 -6.12
C TRP A 278 -0.87 12.12 -5.99
N HIS A 279 -1.74 12.36 -5.02
CA HIS A 279 -2.28 13.71 -4.80
C HIS A 279 -1.13 14.70 -4.56
N HIS A 280 -1.13 15.81 -5.30
CA HIS A 280 0.00 16.75 -5.36
C HIS A 280 0.43 17.32 -3.99
N THR A 281 -0.49 17.50 -3.03
CA THR A 281 -0.15 17.99 -1.69
C THR A 281 0.54 16.90 -0.87
N ASN A 282 0.06 15.64 -0.95
CA ASN A 282 0.72 14.50 -0.30
C ASN A 282 2.13 14.34 -0.83
N ARG A 283 2.30 14.32 -2.16
CA ARG A 283 3.60 14.22 -2.83
C ARG A 283 4.53 15.39 -2.49
N ALA A 284 4.01 16.62 -2.39
CA ALA A 284 4.82 17.76 -1.98
C ALA A 284 5.38 17.60 -0.55
N CYS A 285 4.57 17.11 0.39
CA CYS A 285 5.07 16.79 1.74
C CYS A 285 6.13 15.68 1.70
N MET A 286 5.91 14.63 0.91
CA MET A 286 6.86 13.52 0.79
C MET A 286 8.22 13.99 0.25
N VAL A 287 8.25 14.76 -0.84
CA VAL A 287 9.52 15.24 -1.41
C VAL A 287 10.24 16.23 -0.51
N MET A 288 9.50 17.03 0.28
CA MET A 288 10.11 17.88 1.33
C MET A 288 10.78 17.05 2.42
N LEU A 289 10.10 15.98 2.89
CA LEU A 289 10.66 15.06 3.88
C LEU A 289 11.89 14.35 3.32
N LEU A 290 11.79 13.78 2.11
CA LEU A 290 12.89 13.12 1.43
C LEU A 290 14.14 14.01 1.36
N ARG A 291 13.98 15.27 0.96
CA ARG A 291 15.08 16.21 0.91
C ARG A 291 15.63 16.53 2.31
N ALA A 292 14.77 16.68 3.31
CA ALA A 292 15.22 16.94 4.69
C ALA A 292 16.07 15.77 5.23
N VAL A 293 15.67 14.52 5.00
CA VAL A 293 16.42 13.32 5.37
C VAL A 293 17.72 13.23 4.57
N GLN A 294 17.67 13.44 3.26
CA GLN A 294 18.84 13.36 2.38
C GLN A 294 19.94 14.36 2.80
N GLU A 295 19.59 15.60 3.13
CA GLU A 295 20.55 16.59 3.62
C GLU A 295 21.18 16.18 4.96
N GLY A 296 20.39 15.56 5.85
CA GLY A 296 20.89 15.02 7.12
C GLY A 296 21.88 13.86 6.92
N LEU A 297 21.57 12.92 6.01
CA LEU A 297 22.45 11.81 5.64
C LEU A 297 23.76 12.31 5.00
N ILE A 298 23.71 13.23 4.04
CA ILE A 298 24.87 13.79 3.36
C ILE A 298 25.80 14.52 4.34
N ALA A 299 25.23 15.21 5.32
CA ALA A 299 26.01 15.89 6.35
C ALA A 299 26.57 14.96 7.43
N GLY A 300 26.24 13.66 7.39
CA GLY A 300 26.62 12.70 8.44
C GLY A 300 25.96 13.00 9.79
N ALA A 301 24.89 13.81 9.81
CA ALA A 301 24.15 14.14 11.03
C ALA A 301 23.19 13.02 11.47
N ILE A 302 22.79 12.16 10.54
CA ILE A 302 22.01 10.93 10.75
C ILE A 302 22.61 9.80 9.92
N ALA A 303 22.47 8.56 10.37
CA ALA A 303 22.76 7.35 9.62
C ALA A 303 21.46 6.66 9.18
N ALA A 304 21.53 5.76 8.19
CA ALA A 304 20.36 5.01 7.73
C ALA A 304 19.74 4.17 8.87
N ASP A 305 20.59 3.59 9.71
CA ASP A 305 20.14 2.77 10.84
C ASP A 305 19.36 3.57 11.89
N ASP A 306 19.63 4.88 12.04
CA ASP A 306 18.87 5.74 12.94
C ASP A 306 17.37 5.83 12.54
N LEU A 307 17.05 5.54 11.27
CA LEU A 307 15.69 5.66 10.74
C LEU A 307 14.83 4.43 11.05
N THR A 308 15.42 3.25 11.24
CA THR A 308 14.72 1.97 11.31
C THR A 308 13.87 1.80 12.58
N GLY A 309 14.31 2.37 13.70
CA GLY A 309 13.64 2.28 15.00
C GLY A 309 12.63 3.39 15.29
N LEU A 310 12.55 4.43 14.44
CA LEU A 310 11.71 5.60 14.66
C LEU A 310 10.25 5.36 14.21
N ASP A 311 9.35 6.15 14.79
CA ASP A 311 8.00 6.40 14.30
C ASP A 311 7.91 7.78 13.63
N ASP A 312 6.72 8.14 13.11
CA ASP A 312 6.52 9.42 12.39
C ASP A 312 6.90 10.64 13.23
N ALA A 313 6.53 10.64 14.51
CA ALA A 313 6.84 11.74 15.42
C ALA A 313 8.32 11.77 15.78
N GLY A 314 8.92 10.62 16.00
CA GLY A 314 10.35 10.45 16.30
C GLY A 314 11.23 10.97 15.16
N LEU A 315 10.87 10.69 13.91
CA LEU A 315 11.60 11.20 12.75
C LEU A 315 11.52 12.73 12.68
N LEU A 316 10.34 13.33 12.83
CA LEU A 316 10.20 14.79 12.81
C LEU A 316 10.98 15.46 13.97
N ALA A 317 10.98 14.83 15.15
CA ALA A 317 11.77 15.31 16.29
C ALA A 317 13.27 15.26 15.98
N LEU A 318 13.77 14.15 15.46
CA LEU A 318 15.18 13.99 15.05
C LEU A 318 15.59 15.06 14.04
N LEU A 319 14.81 15.24 12.96
CA LEU A 319 15.10 16.23 11.91
C LEU A 319 15.01 17.69 12.39
N SER A 320 14.40 17.94 13.53
CA SER A 320 14.28 19.28 14.14
C SER A 320 15.44 19.60 15.09
N GLU A 321 16.31 18.66 15.42
CA GLU A 321 17.41 18.87 16.36
C GLU A 321 18.38 19.96 15.89
N PRO A 322 18.97 20.75 16.82
CA PRO A 322 19.94 21.83 16.47
C PRO A 322 21.17 21.36 15.69
N ARG A 323 21.57 20.07 15.85
CA ARG A 323 22.71 19.48 15.13
C ARG A 323 22.43 19.21 13.65
N MET A 324 21.17 19.22 13.24
CA MET A 324 20.81 18.99 11.84
C MET A 324 21.21 20.17 10.96
N PRO A 325 21.54 19.93 9.67
CA PRO A 325 21.78 20.99 8.69
C PRO A 325 20.60 21.96 8.61
N GLU A 326 20.89 23.22 8.28
CA GLU A 326 19.83 24.25 8.13
C GLU A 326 18.72 23.83 7.15
N PRO A 327 19.02 23.29 5.94
CA PRO A 327 17.97 22.86 5.02
C PRO A 327 17.06 21.77 5.59
N THR A 328 17.64 20.81 6.35
CA THR A 328 16.89 19.75 7.04
C THR A 328 15.90 20.34 8.04
N ARG A 329 16.39 21.18 8.95
CA ARG A 329 15.54 21.81 9.98
C ARG A 329 14.44 22.67 9.38
N ARG A 330 14.79 23.49 8.37
CA ARG A 330 13.85 24.40 7.71
C ARG A 330 12.72 23.65 6.99
N LEU A 331 13.04 22.59 6.24
CA LEU A 331 12.05 21.75 5.55
C LEU A 331 11.18 20.99 6.56
N CYS A 332 11.77 20.45 7.62
CA CYS A 332 11.05 19.78 8.69
C CYS A 332 10.10 20.74 9.40
N GLN A 333 10.57 21.92 9.79
CA GLN A 333 9.75 22.96 10.42
C GLN A 333 8.59 23.39 9.50
N ALA A 334 8.86 23.54 8.20
CA ALA A 334 7.83 23.86 7.23
C ALA A 334 6.74 22.76 7.13
N LEU A 335 7.14 21.49 7.22
CA LEU A 335 6.19 20.36 7.30
C LEU A 335 5.35 20.42 8.58
N ILE A 336 5.97 20.65 9.75
CA ILE A 336 5.29 20.74 11.04
C ILE A 336 4.28 21.90 11.02
N GLU A 337 4.66 23.06 10.55
CA GLU A 337 3.85 24.28 10.48
C GLU A 337 2.86 24.31 9.31
N ARG A 338 2.83 23.25 8.50
CA ARG A 338 1.99 23.16 7.30
C ARG A 338 2.30 24.23 6.22
N ARG A 339 3.52 24.74 6.17
CA ARG A 339 4.04 25.59 5.07
C ARG A 339 4.51 24.70 3.91
N ILE A 340 3.56 23.98 3.31
CA ILE A 340 3.81 22.97 2.28
C ILE A 340 4.12 23.63 0.95
N HIS A 341 5.15 23.15 0.25
CA HIS A 341 5.47 23.56 -1.11
C HIS A 341 4.28 23.43 -2.04
N LYS A 342 4.19 24.35 -2.98
CA LYS A 342 3.07 24.42 -3.95
C LYS A 342 3.54 23.92 -5.32
N ARG A 343 2.68 23.22 -5.99
CA ARG A 343 2.90 22.81 -7.38
C ARG A 343 3.03 24.05 -8.27
N ALA A 344 4.21 24.21 -8.89
CA ALA A 344 4.45 25.23 -9.91
C ALA A 344 4.20 24.68 -11.30
N ILE A 345 4.74 23.48 -11.60
CA ILE A 345 4.70 22.85 -12.93
C ILE A 345 4.31 21.38 -12.78
N GLU A 346 3.63 20.85 -13.81
CA GLU A 346 3.39 19.44 -14.04
C GLU A 346 3.83 19.07 -15.45
N VAL A 347 4.55 17.95 -15.55
CA VAL A 347 5.04 17.41 -16.80
C VAL A 347 4.42 16.03 -17.00
N SER A 348 3.62 15.88 -18.05
CA SER A 348 3.02 14.61 -18.44
C SER A 348 3.90 13.85 -19.44
N ALA A 349 3.66 12.56 -19.60
CA ALA A 349 4.34 11.74 -20.62
C ALA A 349 4.11 12.24 -22.07
N ARG A 350 3.15 13.13 -22.29
CA ARG A 350 2.95 13.78 -23.60
C ARG A 350 4.09 14.74 -23.97
N ALA A 351 4.79 15.30 -22.96
CA ALA A 351 6.03 16.06 -23.14
C ALA A 351 7.23 15.08 -23.08
N ASP A 352 7.24 14.12 -23.98
CA ASP A 352 8.04 12.89 -23.97
C ASP A 352 9.52 13.11 -23.63
N HIS A 353 10.19 14.03 -24.31
CA HIS A 353 11.62 14.29 -24.09
C HIS A 353 11.88 14.79 -22.65
N LEU A 354 11.15 15.81 -22.21
CA LEU A 354 11.31 16.39 -20.87
C LEU A 354 10.89 15.41 -19.77
N HIS A 355 9.79 14.67 -19.98
CA HIS A 355 9.33 13.66 -19.04
C HIS A 355 10.36 12.54 -18.84
N ARG A 356 11.01 12.06 -19.92
CA ARG A 356 12.07 11.06 -19.83
C ARG A 356 13.32 11.60 -19.13
N GLN A 357 13.74 12.84 -19.44
CA GLN A 357 14.89 13.45 -18.76
C GLN A 357 14.67 13.59 -17.26
N LEU A 358 13.51 14.09 -16.85
CA LEU A 358 13.15 14.21 -15.44
C LEU A 358 12.95 12.83 -14.77
N GLY A 359 12.29 11.91 -15.49
CA GLY A 359 12.05 10.55 -15.01
C GLY A 359 13.32 9.78 -14.69
N ALA A 360 14.41 10.01 -15.45
CA ALA A 360 15.72 9.41 -15.20
C ALA A 360 16.33 9.81 -13.84
N LEU A 361 15.94 10.97 -13.29
CA LEU A 361 16.39 11.43 -11.98
C LEU A 361 15.78 10.64 -10.82
N TYR A 362 14.78 9.78 -11.07
CA TYR A 362 14.22 8.91 -10.03
C TYR A 362 15.27 7.93 -9.50
N ALA A 363 16.03 7.32 -10.39
CA ALA A 363 17.07 6.35 -10.05
C ALA A 363 18.39 6.98 -9.57
N ASP A 364 18.49 8.31 -9.60
CA ASP A 364 19.69 9.06 -9.20
C ASP A 364 19.33 10.24 -8.30
N PRO A 365 19.10 9.99 -6.99
CA PRO A 365 18.76 11.04 -6.03
C PRO A 365 19.84 12.12 -5.88
N ALA A 366 21.12 11.78 -6.08
CA ALA A 366 22.24 12.74 -6.02
C ALA A 366 22.17 13.72 -7.19
N ARG A 367 21.96 13.22 -8.41
CA ARG A 367 21.79 14.07 -9.60
C ARG A 367 20.51 14.91 -9.49
N ARG A 368 19.40 14.33 -8.99
CA ARG A 368 18.17 15.10 -8.74
C ARG A 368 18.44 16.28 -7.83
N ARG A 369 19.16 16.07 -6.73
CA ARG A 369 19.56 17.12 -5.80
C ARG A 369 20.39 18.22 -6.48
N MET A 370 21.37 17.86 -7.32
CA MET A 370 22.18 18.83 -8.08
C MET A 370 21.34 19.68 -9.03
N VAL A 371 20.37 19.07 -9.73
CA VAL A 371 19.44 19.79 -10.62
C VAL A 371 18.58 20.78 -9.82
N GLU A 372 18.07 20.39 -8.66
CA GLU A 372 17.30 21.27 -7.79
C GLU A 372 18.13 22.44 -7.24
N GLU A 373 19.40 22.22 -6.86
CA GLU A 373 20.31 23.30 -6.44
C GLU A 373 20.61 24.30 -7.57
N ARG A 374 20.72 23.82 -8.82
CA ARG A 374 20.86 24.69 -9.98
C ARG A 374 19.60 25.51 -10.24
N LEU A 375 18.42 24.93 -10.05
CA LEU A 375 17.15 25.66 -10.14
C LEU A 375 17.06 26.74 -9.06
N ASP A 376 17.41 26.43 -7.81
CA ASP A 376 17.47 27.41 -6.72
C ASP A 376 18.41 28.58 -7.07
N ALA A 377 19.62 28.29 -7.57
CA ALA A 377 20.62 29.28 -7.97
C ALA A 377 20.16 30.13 -9.18
N ALA A 378 19.57 29.51 -10.20
CA ALA A 378 19.09 30.22 -11.37
C ALA A 378 17.96 31.19 -11.03
N VAL A 379 17.01 30.74 -10.20
CA VAL A 379 15.91 31.60 -9.72
C VAL A 379 16.46 32.72 -8.83
N ALA A 380 17.41 32.43 -7.92
CA ALA A 380 18.06 33.45 -7.08
C ALA A 380 18.70 34.56 -7.91
N THR A 381 19.37 34.21 -9.03
CA THR A 381 19.99 35.16 -9.95
C THR A 381 18.94 36.09 -10.60
N ILE A 382 17.79 35.55 -10.97
CA ILE A 382 16.74 36.33 -11.64
C ILE A 382 15.98 37.22 -10.66
N VAL A 383 15.67 36.72 -9.46
CA VAL A 383 14.92 37.49 -8.45
C VAL A 383 15.81 38.47 -7.67
N GLY A 384 17.12 38.34 -7.77
CA GLY A 384 18.08 39.22 -7.10
C GLY A 384 18.18 39.05 -5.58
N VAL A 385 17.62 37.94 -5.02
CA VAL A 385 17.70 37.61 -3.61
C VAL A 385 18.07 36.14 -3.45
N PRO A 386 18.74 35.75 -2.34
CA PRO A 386 19.08 34.35 -2.09
C PRO A 386 17.83 33.46 -2.02
N VAL A 387 17.83 32.37 -2.78
CA VAL A 387 16.86 31.30 -2.69
C VAL A 387 17.46 30.19 -1.84
N PRO A 388 16.83 29.81 -0.73
CA PRO A 388 17.42 28.81 0.15
C PRO A 388 17.38 27.42 -0.49
N ARG A 389 18.42 26.60 -0.24
CA ARG A 389 18.54 25.23 -0.78
C ARG A 389 17.30 24.39 -0.46
N GLY A 390 16.71 23.74 -1.48
CA GLY A 390 15.48 22.96 -1.35
C GLY A 390 14.21 23.81 -1.34
N ALA A 391 14.27 25.08 -1.77
CA ALA A 391 13.07 25.87 -2.03
C ALA A 391 12.33 25.39 -3.30
N ILE A 392 13.05 24.79 -4.24
CA ILE A 392 12.51 24.17 -5.47
C ILE A 392 12.88 22.71 -5.45
N LEU A 393 11.89 21.82 -5.52
CA LEU A 393 12.04 20.36 -5.47
C LEU A 393 11.36 19.70 -6.64
N ILE A 394 11.88 18.56 -7.10
CA ILE A 394 11.34 17.75 -8.18
C ILE A 394 10.70 16.51 -7.58
N ASP A 395 9.39 16.38 -7.73
CA ASP A 395 8.62 15.20 -7.34
C ASP A 395 8.48 14.25 -8.55
N ILE A 396 9.06 13.07 -8.42
CA ILE A 396 9.01 12.02 -9.44
C ILE A 396 8.39 10.79 -8.79
N PRO A 397 7.10 10.51 -9.03
CA PRO A 397 6.46 9.32 -8.48
C PRO A 397 7.14 8.03 -8.96
N LYS A 398 7.28 7.07 -8.05
CA LYS A 398 7.79 5.72 -8.37
C LYS A 398 7.05 5.16 -9.58
N PRO A 399 7.75 4.54 -10.54
CA PRO A 399 7.10 3.80 -11.62
C PRO A 399 6.34 2.60 -11.05
N GLU A 400 5.03 2.68 -11.05
CA GLU A 400 4.17 1.57 -10.65
C GLU A 400 3.77 0.76 -11.88
N LYS A 401 3.96 -0.57 -11.81
CA LYS A 401 3.49 -1.48 -12.86
C LYS A 401 2.09 -1.96 -12.52
N TRP A 402 1.22 -1.94 -13.50
CA TRP A 402 -0.10 -2.55 -13.38
C TRP A 402 0.06 -4.07 -13.38
N ARG A 403 0.04 -4.69 -12.21
CA ARG A 403 0.15 -6.15 -12.10
C ARG A 403 -1.17 -6.79 -12.50
N THR A 404 -1.21 -7.31 -13.73
CA THR A 404 -2.37 -7.98 -14.33
C THR A 404 -2.10 -9.45 -14.64
N ASP A 405 -1.02 -9.98 -14.11
CA ASP A 405 -0.55 -11.36 -14.23
C ASP A 405 -1.31 -12.36 -13.33
N VAL A 406 -2.57 -12.01 -12.99
CA VAL A 406 -3.51 -12.91 -12.31
C VAL A 406 -3.87 -14.07 -13.23
N LEU A 407 -3.81 -15.28 -12.71
CA LEU A 407 -4.25 -16.48 -13.44
C LEU A 407 -5.71 -16.77 -13.11
N VAL A 408 -6.53 -16.93 -14.16
CA VAL A 408 -7.94 -17.31 -14.08
C VAL A 408 -8.09 -18.76 -14.50
N SER A 409 -8.74 -19.56 -13.67
CA SER A 409 -9.02 -20.96 -13.94
C SER A 409 -10.47 -21.17 -14.35
N PHE A 410 -10.70 -22.06 -15.33
CA PHE A 410 -12.00 -22.41 -15.88
C PHE A 410 -12.26 -23.89 -15.68
N ARG A 411 -13.35 -24.24 -15.00
CA ARG A 411 -13.78 -25.65 -14.88
C ARG A 411 -14.30 -26.23 -16.20
N ARG A 412 -14.94 -25.40 -17.00
CA ARG A 412 -15.43 -25.69 -18.34
C ARG A 412 -15.11 -24.49 -19.21
N PRO A 413 -13.90 -24.43 -19.77
CA PRO A 413 -13.50 -23.28 -20.55
C PRO A 413 -14.44 -23.08 -21.75
N PRO A 414 -14.86 -21.84 -22.03
CA PRO A 414 -15.55 -21.49 -23.26
C PRO A 414 -14.72 -21.89 -24.49
N ILE A 415 -15.38 -22.09 -25.63
CA ILE A 415 -14.66 -22.36 -26.90
C ILE A 415 -13.70 -21.18 -27.17
N GLY A 416 -12.44 -21.50 -27.35
CA GLY A 416 -11.36 -20.52 -27.57
C GLY A 416 -10.64 -20.05 -26.28
N PHE A 417 -11.03 -20.60 -25.12
CA PHE A 417 -10.31 -20.34 -23.86
C PHE A 417 -9.53 -21.60 -23.45
N GLU A 418 -8.37 -21.38 -22.85
CA GLU A 418 -7.60 -22.43 -22.17
C GLU A 418 -8.11 -22.65 -20.73
N PRO A 419 -7.83 -23.83 -20.11
CA PRO A 419 -8.21 -24.13 -18.74
C PRO A 419 -7.68 -23.13 -17.71
N VAL A 420 -6.51 -22.54 -17.96
CA VAL A 420 -5.94 -21.46 -17.16
C VAL A 420 -5.41 -20.37 -18.09
N MET A 421 -5.81 -19.14 -17.89
CA MET A 421 -5.42 -17.99 -18.71
C MET A 421 -5.03 -16.80 -17.83
N ALA A 422 -4.21 -15.90 -18.35
CA ALA A 422 -3.99 -14.62 -17.70
C ALA A 422 -5.26 -13.77 -17.71
N TRP A 423 -5.58 -13.13 -16.58
CA TRP A 423 -6.77 -12.29 -16.45
C TRP A 423 -6.84 -11.20 -17.55
N ARG A 424 -5.69 -10.59 -17.91
CA ARG A 424 -5.62 -9.60 -18.98
C ARG A 424 -6.14 -10.11 -20.32
N GLU A 425 -5.86 -11.37 -20.64
CA GLU A 425 -6.34 -12.02 -21.89
C GLU A 425 -7.85 -12.25 -21.81
N VAL A 426 -8.33 -12.72 -20.65
CA VAL A 426 -9.76 -12.88 -20.37
C VAL A 426 -10.50 -11.53 -20.44
N ALA A 427 -9.87 -10.46 -19.97
CA ALA A 427 -10.40 -9.09 -20.00
C ALA A 427 -10.23 -8.39 -21.36
N GLY A 428 -9.52 -9.01 -22.33
CA GLY A 428 -9.26 -8.43 -23.65
C GLY A 428 -8.33 -7.20 -23.61
N LEU A 429 -7.39 -7.14 -22.64
CA LEU A 429 -6.46 -6.02 -22.47
C LEU A 429 -5.09 -6.36 -23.10
N ALA A 430 -4.61 -5.49 -23.99
CA ALA A 430 -3.26 -5.62 -24.53
C ALA A 430 -2.20 -4.95 -23.65
N ASP A 431 -1.02 -5.54 -23.56
CA ASP A 431 0.11 -4.98 -22.77
C ASP A 431 0.47 -3.54 -23.16
N ALA A 432 0.35 -3.22 -24.46
CA ALA A 432 0.60 -1.87 -24.95
C ALA A 432 -0.37 -0.83 -24.41
N ASP A 433 -1.65 -1.21 -24.18
CA ASP A 433 -2.66 -0.32 -23.65
C ASP A 433 -2.43 -0.08 -22.15
N LEU A 434 -2.08 -1.13 -21.42
CA LEU A 434 -1.73 -1.05 -20.01
C LEU A 434 -0.52 -0.13 -19.80
N LYS A 435 0.56 -0.37 -20.55
CA LYS A 435 1.78 0.46 -20.47
C LYS A 435 1.51 1.93 -20.79
N ARG A 436 0.75 2.19 -21.86
CA ARG A 436 0.36 3.56 -22.24
C ARG A 436 -0.44 4.23 -21.14
N TYR A 437 -1.37 3.51 -20.51
CA TYR A 437 -2.17 4.00 -19.42
C TYR A 437 -1.33 4.38 -18.20
N GLU A 438 -0.39 3.52 -17.78
CA GLU A 438 0.55 3.78 -16.68
C GLU A 438 1.40 5.02 -16.92
N GLU A 439 2.01 5.14 -18.09
CA GLU A 439 2.88 6.25 -18.44
C GLU A 439 2.15 7.59 -18.47
N HIS A 440 0.91 7.63 -19.01
CA HIS A 440 0.16 8.88 -19.17
C HIS A 440 -0.38 9.45 -17.86
N ARG A 441 -0.53 8.65 -16.81
CA ARG A 441 -1.07 9.08 -15.52
C ARG A 441 -0.01 9.57 -14.56
N ARG A 442 1.24 9.15 -14.72
CA ARG A 442 2.36 9.56 -13.88
C ARG A 442 2.83 10.97 -14.21
N MET A 443 2.39 11.94 -13.40
CA MET A 443 2.83 13.33 -13.53
C MET A 443 4.09 13.57 -12.72
N ILE A 444 5.14 14.12 -13.36
CA ILE A 444 6.31 14.66 -12.68
C ILE A 444 6.01 16.11 -12.32
N ARG A 445 6.35 16.54 -11.11
CA ARG A 445 6.02 17.87 -10.62
C ARG A 445 7.24 18.63 -10.16
N ILE A 446 7.26 19.93 -10.41
CA ILE A 446 8.15 20.85 -9.72
C ILE A 446 7.32 21.57 -8.68
N VAL A 447 7.74 21.46 -7.42
CA VAL A 447 7.08 22.09 -6.28
C VAL A 447 8.03 23.10 -5.65
N THR A 448 7.49 24.20 -5.13
CA THR A 448 8.26 25.28 -4.56
C THR A 448 7.50 26.00 -3.45
N THR A 449 8.17 26.89 -2.73
CA THR A 449 7.49 27.74 -1.72
C THR A 449 6.37 28.58 -2.37
N ALA A 450 5.44 29.03 -1.55
CA ALA A 450 4.29 29.79 -2.05
C ALA A 450 4.71 31.09 -2.76
N GLU A 451 5.75 31.73 -2.25
CA GLU A 451 6.30 32.99 -2.74
C GLU A 451 6.95 32.85 -4.12
N LEU A 452 7.67 31.74 -4.35
CA LEU A 452 8.36 31.49 -5.61
C LEU A 452 7.49 30.86 -6.69
N ARG A 453 6.27 30.41 -6.34
CA ARG A 453 5.42 29.63 -7.25
C ARG A 453 5.16 30.33 -8.60
N ALA A 454 4.79 31.60 -8.58
CA ALA A 454 4.51 32.36 -9.80
C ALA A 454 5.77 32.52 -10.66
N ILE A 455 6.88 32.86 -10.03
CA ILE A 455 8.17 33.04 -10.69
C ILE A 455 8.67 31.75 -11.34
N VAL A 456 8.67 30.64 -10.60
CA VAL A 456 9.08 29.32 -11.13
C VAL A 456 8.18 28.89 -12.28
N ARG A 457 6.87 29.20 -12.20
CA ARG A 457 5.92 28.90 -13.26
C ARG A 457 6.15 29.72 -14.54
N GLU A 458 6.65 30.93 -14.41
CA GLU A 458 6.94 31.80 -15.55
C GLU A 458 8.28 31.43 -16.19
N LEU A 459 9.28 31.10 -15.39
CA LEU A 459 10.67 30.96 -15.83
C LEU A 459 11.06 29.51 -16.19
N TRP A 460 10.21 28.52 -16.01
CA TRP A 460 10.62 27.10 -16.10
C TRP A 460 11.20 26.72 -17.48
N GLU A 461 10.66 27.29 -18.58
CA GLU A 461 11.15 26.99 -19.95
C GLU A 461 12.58 27.45 -20.19
N SER A 462 13.04 28.48 -19.47
CA SER A 462 14.40 28.99 -19.57
C SER A 462 15.36 28.33 -18.56
N VAL A 463 14.91 28.05 -17.32
CA VAL A 463 15.80 27.58 -16.25
C VAL A 463 15.93 26.07 -16.19
N LEU A 464 14.86 25.31 -16.45
CA LEU A 464 14.83 23.87 -16.32
C LEU A 464 15.73 23.13 -17.33
N PRO A 465 15.72 23.46 -18.64
CA PRO A 465 16.63 22.84 -19.58
C PRO A 465 18.09 23.08 -19.25
N ALA A 466 18.45 24.30 -18.83
CA ALA A 466 19.81 24.64 -18.42
C ALA A 466 20.25 23.87 -17.16
N ALA A 467 19.36 23.70 -16.18
CA ALA A 467 19.64 22.92 -14.97
C ALA A 467 19.83 21.43 -15.26
N LEU A 468 19.13 20.88 -16.24
CA LEU A 468 19.23 19.47 -16.66
C LEU A 468 20.48 19.17 -17.51
N ALA A 469 20.97 20.15 -18.30
CA ALA A 469 22.08 19.97 -19.23
C ALA A 469 23.45 19.95 -18.54
N GLY A 470 23.60 20.54 -17.37
CA GLY A 470 24.83 20.57 -16.57
C GLY A 470 24.96 19.38 -15.67
#